data_2db2101cb1682bb207274c7aa4ebb1e1
#
_entry.id   2db2101cb1682bb207274c7aa4ebb1e1
#
_cell.length_a   1.000
_cell.length_b   1.000
_cell.length_c   1.000
_cell.angle_alpha   90.00
_cell.angle_beta   90.00
_cell.angle_gamma   90.00
#
_symmetry.space_group_name_H-M   'P 1'
#
loop_
_entity.id
_entity.type
_entity.pdbx_description
1 polymer ?
#
loop_
_entity_poly.entity_id
_entity_poly.type
_entity_poly.pdbx_seq_one_letter_code
_entity_poly.pdbx_strand_id
1 'polypeptide(L)'
;MKTAAERYGITEDDWEALINAATEFLASEAGEGSLTSYSELNKTIAEQTGLDPLDFSHPEGRNAVAWILGEVVNRTVDDVGAMLSAVVTYIERNDAGPGFYHLAVDLTEQGRLRGDGLAKDATKEQKTAFWTRQVSAVHSAYKTRRVARRRRR
;
A
#
# COMPACT_ATOMS: atom_id res chain seq x y z
N MET A 1 -5.54 -24.24 3.84
CA MET A 1 -4.79 -23.05 3.40
C MET A 1 -3.86 -22.61 4.53
N LYS A 2 -2.59 -22.35 4.24
CA LYS A 2 -1.66 -21.88 5.26
C LYS A 2 -1.97 -20.45 5.67
N THR A 3 -1.88 -20.14 6.97
CA THR A 3 -1.98 -18.77 7.47
C THR A 3 -0.75 -17.97 7.04
N ALA A 4 -0.81 -16.65 7.15
CA ALA A 4 0.34 -15.79 6.87
C ALA A 4 1.53 -16.15 7.79
N ALA A 5 1.26 -16.43 9.07
CA ALA A 5 2.28 -16.84 10.02
C ALA A 5 2.96 -18.14 9.59
N GLU A 6 2.19 -19.13 9.15
CA GLU A 6 2.74 -20.40 8.68
C GLU A 6 3.56 -20.24 7.40
N ARG A 7 3.13 -19.33 6.53
CA ARG A 7 3.76 -19.10 5.22
C ARG A 7 5.09 -18.35 5.33
N TYR A 8 5.17 -17.36 6.23
CA TYR A 8 6.33 -16.44 6.30
C TYR A 8 7.09 -16.51 7.62
N GLY A 9 6.69 -17.37 8.53
CA GLY A 9 7.34 -17.50 9.84
C GLY A 9 7.13 -16.30 10.77
N ILE A 10 6.12 -15.48 10.51
CA ILE A 10 5.79 -14.29 11.30
C ILE A 10 4.48 -14.58 12.06
N THR A 11 4.46 -14.27 13.36
CA THR A 11 3.26 -14.51 14.18
C THR A 11 2.10 -13.60 13.75
N GLU A 12 0.87 -14.01 14.09
CA GLU A 12 -0.32 -13.19 13.79
C GLU A 12 -0.22 -11.81 14.44
N ASP A 13 0.26 -11.73 15.68
CA ASP A 13 0.41 -10.45 16.38
C ASP A 13 1.45 -9.55 15.69
N ASP A 14 2.55 -10.13 15.24
CA ASP A 14 3.58 -9.39 14.53
C ASP A 14 3.09 -8.91 13.16
N TRP A 15 2.30 -9.74 12.45
CA TRP A 15 1.65 -9.32 11.21
C TRP A 15 0.75 -8.12 11.44
N GLU A 16 -0.10 -8.16 12.47
CA GLU A 16 -0.98 -7.04 12.79
C GLU A 16 -0.18 -5.76 13.10
N ALA A 17 0.91 -5.90 13.85
CA ALA A 17 1.79 -4.78 14.16
C ALA A 17 2.39 -4.18 12.89
N LEU A 18 2.89 -5.02 11.99
CA LEU A 18 3.47 -4.58 10.71
C LEU A 18 2.43 -3.89 9.81
N ILE A 19 1.23 -4.46 9.70
CA ILE A 19 0.16 -3.90 8.88
C ILE A 19 -0.28 -2.55 9.44
N ASN A 20 -0.45 -2.43 10.76
CA ASN A 20 -0.83 -1.17 11.40
C ASN A 20 0.24 -0.10 11.23
N ALA A 21 1.51 -0.45 11.41
CA ALA A 21 2.63 0.47 11.22
C ALA A 21 2.70 0.95 9.76
N ALA A 22 2.52 0.03 8.80
CA ALA A 22 2.51 0.37 7.38
C ALA A 22 1.35 1.31 7.04
N THR A 23 0.16 1.04 7.58
CA THR A 23 -1.02 1.88 7.34
C THR A 23 -0.79 3.30 7.84
N GLU A 24 -0.29 3.45 9.05
CA GLU A 24 0.00 4.77 9.64
C GLU A 24 1.07 5.52 8.84
N PHE A 25 2.14 4.84 8.48
CA PHE A 25 3.21 5.44 7.70
C PHE A 25 2.73 5.93 6.33
N LEU A 26 2.00 5.08 5.61
CA LEU A 26 1.51 5.41 4.27
C LEU A 26 0.44 6.51 4.32
N ALA A 27 -0.43 6.50 5.32
CA ALA A 27 -1.40 7.56 5.52
C ALA A 27 -0.71 8.91 5.76
N SER A 28 0.37 8.92 6.53
CA SER A 28 1.17 10.13 6.78
C SER A 28 1.82 10.63 5.49
N GLU A 29 2.44 9.74 4.72
CA GLU A 29 3.05 10.10 3.44
C GLU A 29 2.02 10.65 2.45
N ALA A 30 0.88 10.01 2.37
CA ALA A 30 -0.22 10.45 1.50
C ALA A 30 -0.74 11.84 1.93
N GLY A 31 -0.89 12.06 3.23
CA GLY A 31 -1.35 13.33 3.77
C GLY A 31 -0.38 14.49 3.49
N GLU A 32 0.89 14.19 3.34
CA GLU A 32 1.91 15.17 2.98
C GLU A 32 2.07 15.35 1.48
N GLY A 33 1.36 14.56 0.68
CA GLY A 33 1.47 14.62 -0.78
C GLY A 33 2.75 14.00 -1.29
N SER A 34 3.34 13.07 -0.52
CA SER A 34 4.63 12.45 -0.81
C SER A 34 4.47 11.05 -1.39
N LEU A 35 5.55 10.55 -1.97
CA LEU A 35 5.74 9.16 -2.33
C LEU A 35 6.83 8.58 -1.43
N THR A 36 6.84 7.26 -1.28
CA THR A 36 7.88 6.56 -0.53
C THR A 36 8.38 5.37 -1.35
N SER A 37 9.38 4.68 -0.84
CA SER A 37 9.93 3.49 -1.49
C SER A 37 9.69 2.25 -0.65
N TYR A 38 9.85 1.06 -1.26
CA TYR A 38 9.79 -0.20 -0.54
C TYR A 38 10.85 -0.26 0.57
N SER A 39 12.04 0.27 0.32
CA SER A 39 13.13 0.29 1.30
C SER A 39 12.79 1.16 2.51
N GLU A 40 12.26 2.36 2.27
CA GLU A 40 11.84 3.26 3.36
C GLU A 40 10.67 2.68 4.16
N LEU A 41 9.71 2.09 3.48
CA LEU A 41 8.59 1.41 4.14
C LEU A 41 9.12 0.31 5.06
N ASN A 42 9.98 -0.56 4.53
CA ASN A 42 10.54 -1.69 5.29
C ASN A 42 11.30 -1.21 6.53
N LYS A 43 12.15 -0.22 6.36
CA LYS A 43 12.91 0.39 7.46
C LYS A 43 11.98 0.96 8.53
N THR A 44 10.99 1.73 8.10
CA THR A 44 10.07 2.43 9.02
C THR A 44 9.24 1.45 9.84
N ILE A 45 8.65 0.45 9.20
CA ILE A 45 7.81 -0.51 9.93
C ILE A 45 8.65 -1.39 10.88
N ALA A 46 9.89 -1.69 10.51
CA ALA A 46 10.80 -2.41 11.39
C ALA A 46 11.13 -1.57 12.63
N GLU A 47 11.45 -0.30 12.45
CA GLU A 47 11.76 0.61 13.56
C GLU A 47 10.56 0.80 14.50
N GLN A 48 9.37 0.97 13.94
CA GLN A 48 8.16 1.21 14.75
C GLN A 48 7.70 -0.02 15.52
N THR A 49 7.90 -1.20 14.97
CA THR A 49 7.46 -2.45 15.61
C THR A 49 8.52 -3.10 16.48
N GLY A 50 9.79 -2.74 16.28
CA GLY A 50 10.93 -3.42 16.90
C GLY A 50 11.25 -4.78 16.28
N LEU A 51 10.62 -5.11 15.17
CA LEU A 51 10.87 -6.36 14.46
C LEU A 51 12.02 -6.18 13.46
N ASP A 52 12.60 -7.30 13.05
CA ASP A 52 13.66 -7.26 12.02
C ASP A 52 13.09 -6.82 10.68
N PRO A 53 13.84 -6.05 9.88
CA PRO A 53 13.42 -5.72 8.52
C PRO A 53 13.25 -6.97 7.67
N LEU A 54 12.32 -6.91 6.71
CA LEU A 54 12.15 -7.98 5.73
C LEU A 54 13.36 -8.03 4.81
N ASP A 55 13.77 -9.24 4.44
CA ASP A 55 14.94 -9.44 3.57
C ASP A 55 14.50 -9.51 2.11
N PHE A 56 14.67 -8.39 1.38
CA PHE A 56 14.28 -8.28 -0.03
C PHE A 56 15.25 -8.99 -0.98
N SER A 57 16.36 -9.53 -0.48
CA SER A 57 17.23 -10.38 -1.29
C SER A 57 16.60 -11.76 -1.52
N HIS A 58 15.59 -12.14 -0.70
CA HIS A 58 14.86 -13.38 -0.83
C HIS A 58 13.44 -13.14 -1.34
N PRO A 59 12.89 -14.06 -2.18
CA PRO A 59 11.50 -13.95 -2.64
C PRO A 59 10.48 -13.88 -1.51
N GLU A 60 10.74 -14.58 -0.40
CA GLU A 60 9.85 -14.59 0.77
C GLU A 60 9.68 -13.18 1.37
N GLY A 61 10.77 -12.41 1.48
CA GLY A 61 10.70 -11.04 1.99
C GLY A 61 9.91 -10.12 1.06
N ARG A 62 10.12 -10.28 -0.25
CA ARG A 62 9.35 -9.51 -1.25
C ARG A 62 7.87 -9.87 -1.24
N ASN A 63 7.55 -11.16 -1.10
CA ASN A 63 6.16 -11.63 -0.99
C ASN A 63 5.50 -11.14 0.29
N ALA A 64 6.25 -11.08 1.39
CA ALA A 64 5.76 -10.60 2.67
C ALA A 64 5.34 -9.13 2.60
N VAL A 65 6.18 -8.26 1.99
CA VAL A 65 5.82 -6.84 1.86
C VAL A 65 4.63 -6.65 0.93
N ALA A 66 4.54 -7.44 -0.14
CA ALA A 66 3.38 -7.40 -1.04
C ALA A 66 2.10 -7.78 -0.29
N TRP A 67 2.17 -8.77 0.59
CA TRP A 67 1.04 -9.21 1.41
C TRP A 67 0.62 -8.10 2.40
N ILE A 68 1.60 -7.47 3.06
CA ILE A 68 1.33 -6.33 3.97
C ILE A 68 0.60 -5.22 3.22
N LEU A 69 1.10 -4.83 2.04
CA LEU A 69 0.49 -3.78 1.23
C LEU A 69 -0.91 -4.15 0.77
N GLY A 70 -1.13 -5.42 0.40
CA GLY A 70 -2.46 -5.93 0.06
C GLY A 70 -3.45 -5.78 1.21
N GLU A 71 -3.02 -6.10 2.43
CA GLU A 71 -3.86 -5.95 3.62
C GLU A 71 -4.13 -4.49 3.97
N VAL A 72 -3.13 -3.62 3.82
CA VAL A 72 -3.32 -2.17 4.01
C VAL A 72 -4.42 -1.67 3.09
N VAL A 73 -4.36 -2.02 1.82
CA VAL A 73 -5.37 -1.60 0.83
C VAL A 73 -6.73 -2.22 1.16
N ASN A 74 -6.76 -3.50 1.47
CA ASN A 74 -8.01 -4.20 1.80
C ASN A 74 -8.75 -3.54 2.98
N ARG A 75 -8.02 -3.04 3.97
CA ARG A 75 -8.58 -2.39 5.17
C ARG A 75 -8.96 -0.93 4.96
N THR A 76 -8.45 -0.25 3.94
CA THR A 76 -8.63 1.18 3.74
C THR A 76 -9.43 1.55 2.50
N VAL A 77 -9.50 0.67 1.50
CA VAL A 77 -10.09 1.00 0.20
C VAL A 77 -11.58 1.33 0.26
N ASP A 78 -12.33 0.63 1.09
CA ASP A 78 -13.79 0.86 1.17
C ASP A 78 -14.12 2.23 1.77
N ASP A 79 -13.23 2.74 2.61
CA ASP A 79 -13.38 4.04 3.24
C ASP A 79 -12.90 5.19 2.33
N VAL A 80 -11.79 4.97 1.63
CA VAL A 80 -11.12 5.99 0.81
C VAL A 80 -11.53 5.93 -0.66
N GLY A 81 -11.86 4.74 -1.15
CA GLY A 81 -12.20 4.52 -2.56
C GLY A 81 -10.99 4.49 -3.49
N ALA A 82 -9.77 4.39 -2.93
CA ALA A 82 -8.52 4.38 -3.68
C ALA A 82 -7.49 3.52 -2.94
N MET A 83 -6.41 3.17 -3.63
CA MET A 83 -5.40 2.26 -3.14
C MET A 83 -4.27 3.02 -2.43
N LEU A 84 -4.21 2.93 -1.10
CA LEU A 84 -3.18 3.63 -0.31
C LEU A 84 -1.77 3.19 -0.71
N SER A 85 -1.58 1.96 -1.16
CA SER A 85 -0.27 1.48 -1.62
C SER A 85 0.26 2.16 -2.87
N ALA A 86 -0.55 3.00 -3.54
CA ALA A 86 -0.10 3.77 -4.71
C ALA A 86 1.09 4.68 -4.40
N VAL A 87 1.27 5.10 -3.14
CA VAL A 87 2.38 5.98 -2.74
C VAL A 87 3.71 5.24 -2.57
N VAL A 88 3.72 3.91 -2.66
CA VAL A 88 4.96 3.11 -2.58
C VAL A 88 5.46 2.80 -3.99
N THR A 89 6.68 3.21 -4.29
CA THR A 89 7.25 3.04 -5.64
C THR A 89 8.63 2.39 -5.58
N TYR A 90 9.06 1.88 -6.72
CA TYR A 90 10.46 1.51 -6.93
C TYR A 90 11.24 2.79 -7.25
N ILE A 91 12.33 3.02 -6.54
CA ILE A 91 13.17 4.24 -6.68
C ILE A 91 13.63 4.43 -8.13
N GLU A 92 14.06 3.34 -8.79
CA GLU A 92 14.64 3.39 -10.13
C GLU A 92 13.61 3.58 -11.25
N ARG A 93 12.37 3.19 -11.03
CA ARG A 93 11.34 3.16 -12.08
C ARG A 93 10.27 4.22 -11.94
N ASN A 94 10.20 4.86 -10.78
CA ASN A 94 9.15 5.82 -10.45
C ASN A 94 7.76 5.28 -10.82
N ASP A 95 7.51 4.03 -10.44
CA ASP A 95 6.31 3.28 -10.78
C ASP A 95 5.96 2.33 -9.64
N ALA A 96 4.70 1.94 -9.57
CA ALA A 96 4.24 0.91 -8.66
C ALA A 96 4.65 -0.47 -9.18
N GLY A 97 4.77 -1.45 -8.30
CA GLY A 97 5.14 -2.81 -8.70
C GLY A 97 3.99 -3.60 -9.33
N PRO A 98 4.29 -4.77 -9.91
CA PRO A 98 3.27 -5.64 -10.52
C PRO A 98 2.13 -6.02 -9.57
N GLY A 99 2.44 -6.24 -8.29
CA GLY A 99 1.43 -6.57 -7.29
C GLY A 99 0.36 -5.50 -7.13
N PHE A 100 0.74 -4.22 -7.26
CA PHE A 100 -0.19 -3.10 -7.24
C PHE A 100 -1.23 -3.23 -8.35
N TYR A 101 -0.79 -3.52 -9.57
CA TYR A 101 -1.69 -3.62 -10.72
C TYR A 101 -2.58 -4.86 -10.66
N HIS A 102 -2.07 -5.99 -10.18
CA HIS A 102 -2.89 -7.19 -9.97
C HIS A 102 -4.00 -6.93 -8.97
N LEU A 103 -3.67 -6.30 -7.85
CA LEU A 103 -4.67 -5.94 -6.84
C LEU A 103 -5.69 -4.94 -7.39
N ALA A 104 -5.24 -3.99 -8.21
CA ALA A 104 -6.12 -3.00 -8.85
C ALA A 104 -7.19 -3.66 -9.72
N VAL A 105 -6.81 -4.67 -10.50
CA VAL A 105 -7.76 -5.43 -11.32
C VAL A 105 -8.80 -6.12 -10.44
N ASP A 106 -8.35 -6.79 -9.38
CA ASP A 106 -9.25 -7.48 -8.44
C ASP A 106 -10.24 -6.51 -7.79
N LEU A 107 -9.77 -5.37 -7.33
CA LEU A 107 -10.62 -4.35 -6.72
C LEU A 107 -11.61 -3.76 -7.72
N THR A 108 -11.19 -3.61 -8.97
CA THR A 108 -12.07 -3.14 -10.06
C THR A 108 -13.20 -4.14 -10.26
N GLU A 109 -12.89 -5.43 -10.34
CA GLU A 109 -13.89 -6.48 -10.52
C GLU A 109 -14.86 -6.55 -9.33
N GLN A 110 -14.38 -6.23 -8.12
CA GLN A 110 -15.19 -6.21 -6.91
C GLN A 110 -15.99 -4.92 -6.73
N GLY A 111 -15.79 -3.92 -7.60
CA GLY A 111 -16.48 -2.63 -7.51
C GLY A 111 -16.09 -1.79 -6.30
N ARG A 112 -14.87 -1.95 -5.78
CA ARG A 112 -14.42 -1.29 -4.55
C ARG A 112 -13.66 0.02 -4.77
N LEU A 113 -13.35 0.38 -6.01
CA LEU A 113 -12.70 1.66 -6.32
C LEU A 113 -13.76 2.69 -6.71
N ARG A 114 -13.57 3.95 -6.31
CA ARG A 114 -14.49 5.05 -6.64
C ARG A 114 -14.08 5.57 -7.98
N GLY A 115 -13.74 5.64 -8.79
CA GLY A 115 -13.40 6.16 -10.11
C GLY A 115 -13.19 5.03 -11.08
N ASP A 116 -12.53 5.35 -12.15
CA ASP A 116 -12.21 4.38 -13.19
C ASP A 116 -11.24 3.33 -12.64
N GLY A 117 -11.58 2.06 -12.86
CA GLY A 117 -10.75 0.94 -12.48
C GLY A 117 -9.69 0.62 -13.53
N LEU A 118 -9.13 -0.58 -13.40
CA LEU A 118 -8.09 -1.08 -14.29
C LEU A 118 -8.54 -2.40 -14.90
N ALA A 119 -8.50 -2.49 -16.23
CA ALA A 119 -8.82 -3.72 -16.95
C ALA A 119 -7.65 -4.70 -16.88
N LYS A 120 -7.95 -5.98 -16.93
CA LYS A 120 -6.97 -7.07 -16.89
C LYS A 120 -5.95 -6.98 -18.02
N ASP A 121 -6.39 -6.52 -19.19
CA ASP A 121 -5.56 -6.39 -20.39
C ASP A 121 -5.09 -4.94 -20.64
N ALA A 122 -5.04 -4.12 -19.61
CA ALA A 122 -4.64 -2.72 -19.73
C ALA A 122 -3.22 -2.58 -20.32
N THR A 123 -3.05 -1.59 -21.16
CA THR A 123 -1.73 -1.24 -21.72
C THR A 123 -0.85 -0.59 -20.65
N LYS A 124 0.44 -0.47 -20.94
CA LYS A 124 1.38 0.20 -20.06
C LYS A 124 0.95 1.66 -19.78
N GLU A 125 0.51 2.37 -20.81
CA GLU A 125 0.04 3.74 -20.70
C GLU A 125 -1.22 3.83 -19.83
N GLN A 126 -2.14 2.89 -19.97
CA GLN A 126 -3.35 2.82 -19.13
C GLN A 126 -3.00 2.53 -17.68
N LYS A 127 -2.03 1.64 -17.43
CA LYS A 127 -1.55 1.34 -16.08
C LYS A 127 -0.92 2.57 -15.42
N THR A 128 -0.07 3.29 -16.14
CA THR A 128 0.57 4.51 -15.64
C THR A 128 -0.46 5.57 -15.33
N ALA A 129 -1.43 5.79 -16.21
CA ALA A 129 -2.52 6.74 -15.99
C ALA A 129 -3.36 6.36 -14.77
N PHE A 130 -3.67 5.08 -14.62
CA PHE A 130 -4.38 4.57 -13.45
C PHE A 130 -3.60 4.84 -12.16
N TRP A 131 -2.32 4.49 -12.13
CA TRP A 131 -1.45 4.71 -10.97
C TRP A 131 -1.43 6.20 -10.57
N THR A 132 -1.25 7.07 -11.55
CA THR A 132 -1.23 8.52 -11.31
C THR A 132 -2.53 9.01 -10.69
N ARG A 133 -3.68 8.50 -11.17
CA ARG A 133 -4.99 8.86 -10.60
C ARG A 133 -5.13 8.34 -9.17
N GLN A 134 -4.63 7.15 -8.88
CA GLN A 134 -4.66 6.58 -7.53
C GLN A 134 -3.80 7.40 -6.56
N VAL A 135 -2.59 7.79 -6.97
CA VAL A 135 -1.72 8.67 -6.17
C VAL A 135 -2.46 9.96 -5.83
N SER A 136 -3.02 10.61 -6.84
CA SER A 136 -3.77 11.87 -6.66
C SER A 136 -4.95 11.69 -5.72
N ALA A 137 -5.71 10.60 -5.88
CA ALA A 137 -6.88 10.31 -5.05
C ALA A 137 -6.52 10.10 -3.58
N VAL A 138 -5.45 9.33 -3.30
CA VAL A 138 -5.04 9.10 -1.91
C VAL A 138 -4.41 10.35 -1.28
N HIS A 139 -3.66 11.12 -2.05
CA HIS A 139 -3.15 12.41 -1.57
C HIS A 139 -4.29 13.32 -1.13
N SER A 140 -5.32 13.46 -1.97
CA SER A 140 -6.48 14.29 -1.65
C SER A 140 -7.24 13.80 -0.43
N ALA A 141 -7.50 12.50 -0.35
CA ALA A 141 -8.26 11.91 0.75
C ALA A 141 -7.56 12.08 2.10
N TYR A 142 -6.26 11.79 2.16
CA TYR A 142 -5.52 11.87 3.41
C TYR A 142 -5.11 13.28 3.80
N LYS A 143 -4.90 14.16 2.84
CA LYS A 143 -4.69 15.57 3.10
C LYS A 143 -5.91 16.22 3.76
N THR A 144 -7.10 15.90 3.27
CA THR A 144 -8.36 16.38 3.86
C THR A 144 -8.53 15.89 5.29
N ARG A 145 -8.22 14.63 5.56
CA ARG A 145 -8.28 14.04 6.90
C ARG A 145 -7.29 14.70 7.86
N ARG A 146 -6.07 14.99 7.38
CA ARG A 146 -5.04 15.68 8.16
C ARG A 146 -5.50 17.08 8.57
N VAL A 147 -6.11 17.84 7.66
CA VAL A 147 -6.66 19.17 7.93
C VAL A 147 -7.79 19.08 8.97
N ALA A 148 -8.68 18.11 8.83
CA ALA A 148 -9.78 17.89 9.77
C ALA A 148 -9.26 17.58 11.18
N ARG A 149 -8.19 16.74 11.31
CA ARG A 149 -7.55 16.45 12.59
C ARG A 149 -6.98 17.72 13.24
N ARG A 150 -6.31 18.56 12.47
CA ARG A 150 -5.73 19.80 12.97
C ARG A 150 -6.79 20.76 13.49
N ARG A 151 -7.93 20.82 12.83
CA ARG A 151 -9.06 21.69 13.23
C ARG A 151 -9.72 21.23 14.52
N ARG A 152 -9.62 19.94 14.86
CA ARG A 152 -10.18 19.38 16.11
C ARG A 152 -9.30 19.57 17.34
N ARG A 153 -8.06 19.98 17.15
CA ARG A 153 -7.15 20.31 18.25
C ARG A 153 -7.33 21.81 18.60
#